data_ec821420706ac565a97618ed1f949db9
#
_entry.id   ec821420706ac565a97618ed1f949db9
#
_cell.length_a   1.000
_cell.length_b   1.000
_cell.length_c   1.000
_cell.angle_alpha   90.00
_cell.angle_beta   90.00
_cell.angle_gamma   90.00
#
_symmetry.space_group_name_H-M   'P 1'
#
loop_
_entity.id
_entity.type
_entity.pdbx_description
1 polymer ?
#
loop_
_entity_poly.entity_id
_entity_poly.type
_entity_poly.pdbx_seq_one_letter_code
_entity_poly.pdbx_strand_id
1 'polypeptide(L)'
;CIRDSLYTLTATLKNGSTVTEVIPVKVGFRKIELTGGQILVHGQPVLFKGADRHEMDPDGGYVVSLERMIQDIKVMKQLNINAVRTCHYPDDNRWYDLCDQYGLYVVAEANVESHGMGYGDKSLAKKPIYAKAHMERNQRNVQRGYNHPSIIFWSLGNEAGMGPNFEHCYTWIKNEDKTRAVQYEQAGTSEFTDIFCPMYYDYNNCIKYCEGNIDKPLIQCEYAHAMGNSQGGFKEYWDITRKYPKYQGGFIWDFVDQSCHWKNKDGVAIYGYGGDFNKYDASDNNFNDNGLISPDRVPNPHAYEVGYFYQNIWTTPADLSKGEINIYNENFFRDLSAFYLEWQLLANGEIVQNGIVSDLNVAPQQTAKLQLPFDIKNICSCKELLLNVSYKLKAAETLLPAGETIAYDQMSIRDYKAPELKLENKQSSNI
;
A
#
# COMPACT_ATOMS: atom_id res chain seq x y z
N CYS A 1 -15.49 -2.06 -12.88
CA CYS A 1 -14.44 -1.64 -13.50
C CYS A 1 -13.33 -2.47 -13.59
N ILE A 2 -12.81 -2.08 -14.00
CA ILE A 2 -12.06 -1.15 -14.59
C ILE A 2 -10.55 -1.29 -14.29
N ARG A 3 -10.03 -1.51 -13.13
CA ARG A 3 -8.60 -1.69 -12.90
C ARG A 3 -8.11 -3.14 -13.11
N ASP A 4 -8.99 -4.12 -13.09
CA ASP A 4 -8.72 -5.56 -13.24
C ASP A 4 -9.42 -6.17 -14.48
N SER A 5 -9.92 -5.33 -15.37
CA SER A 5 -10.59 -5.77 -16.61
C SER A 5 -9.66 -5.60 -17.79
N LEU A 6 -9.16 -6.71 -18.31
CA LEU A 6 -8.31 -6.77 -19.49
C LEU A 6 -9.06 -7.28 -20.71
N TYR A 7 -8.87 -6.60 -21.84
CA TYR A 7 -9.30 -7.07 -23.15
C TYR A 7 -8.17 -7.82 -23.84
N THR A 8 -8.50 -8.67 -24.79
CA THR A 8 -7.50 -9.33 -25.64
C THR A 8 -7.51 -8.68 -27.03
N LEU A 9 -6.46 -7.94 -27.34
CA LEU A 9 -6.15 -7.53 -28.71
C LEU A 9 -5.46 -8.70 -29.41
N THR A 10 -5.93 -9.07 -30.58
CA THR A 10 -5.31 -10.13 -31.39
C THR A 10 -4.73 -9.53 -32.66
N ALA A 11 -3.40 -9.56 -32.77
CA ALA A 11 -2.72 -9.24 -34.02
C ALA A 11 -2.52 -10.53 -34.83
N THR A 12 -2.98 -10.52 -36.08
CA THR A 12 -2.91 -11.69 -36.97
C THR A 12 -2.02 -11.37 -38.17
N LEU A 13 -0.89 -12.05 -38.25
CA LEU A 13 -0.02 -11.97 -39.42
C LEU A 13 -0.49 -12.94 -40.50
N LYS A 14 -0.63 -12.44 -41.75
CA LYS A 14 -1.09 -13.24 -42.87
C LYS A 14 -0.15 -13.12 -44.07
N ASN A 15 0.03 -14.23 -44.76
CA ASN A 15 0.62 -14.26 -46.11
C ASN A 15 -0.50 -14.58 -47.08
N GLY A 16 -1.03 -13.58 -47.80
CA GLY A 16 -2.27 -13.69 -48.56
C GLY A 16 -3.46 -14.04 -47.66
N SER A 17 -4.11 -15.15 -47.90
CA SER A 17 -5.24 -15.68 -47.07
C SER A 17 -4.76 -16.56 -45.91
N THR A 18 -3.50 -16.99 -45.92
CA THR A 18 -2.99 -17.94 -44.90
C THR A 18 -2.52 -17.17 -43.66
N VAL A 19 -3.07 -17.56 -42.49
CA VAL A 19 -2.60 -17.04 -41.20
C VAL A 19 -1.28 -17.73 -40.88
N THR A 20 -0.24 -16.93 -40.65
CA THR A 20 1.10 -17.41 -40.28
C THR A 20 1.41 -17.28 -38.82
N GLU A 21 0.83 -16.28 -38.15
CA GLU A 21 1.03 -16.05 -36.72
C GLU A 21 -0.18 -15.33 -36.10
N VAL A 22 -0.46 -15.62 -34.85
CA VAL A 22 -1.47 -14.91 -34.04
C VAL A 22 -0.84 -14.50 -32.73
N ILE A 23 -0.78 -13.20 -32.45
CA ILE A 23 -0.19 -12.62 -31.26
C ILE A 23 -1.30 -12.02 -30.40
N PRO A 24 -1.67 -12.65 -29.26
CA PRO A 24 -2.59 -12.08 -28.31
C PRO A 24 -1.86 -11.08 -27.39
N VAL A 25 -2.45 -9.91 -27.17
CA VAL A 25 -1.93 -8.88 -26.26
C VAL A 25 -3.04 -8.48 -25.28
N LYS A 26 -2.75 -8.48 -23.99
CA LYS A 26 -3.68 -7.96 -22.96
C LYS A 26 -3.64 -6.45 -22.97
N VAL A 27 -4.81 -5.82 -23.00
CA VAL A 27 -4.97 -4.36 -23.06
C VAL A 27 -6.00 -3.91 -22.04
N GLY A 28 -5.68 -2.90 -21.26
CA GLY A 28 -6.61 -2.26 -20.34
C GLY A 28 -6.81 -0.78 -20.69
N PHE A 29 -8.01 -0.27 -20.42
CA PHE A 29 -8.32 1.14 -20.60
C PHE A 29 -8.25 1.86 -19.26
N ARG A 30 -7.55 2.99 -19.22
CA ARG A 30 -7.50 3.87 -18.06
C ARG A 30 -7.47 5.34 -18.51
N LYS A 31 -7.95 6.20 -17.63
CA LYS A 31 -7.80 7.64 -17.76
C LYS A 31 -7.18 8.15 -16.47
N ILE A 32 -6.07 8.87 -16.58
CA ILE A 32 -5.38 9.52 -15.46
C ILE A 32 -5.41 11.01 -15.73
N GLU A 33 -5.79 11.77 -14.72
CA GLU A 33 -5.89 13.25 -14.80
C GLU A 33 -5.22 13.86 -13.58
N LEU A 34 -4.53 14.96 -13.79
CA LEU A 34 -3.97 15.82 -12.74
C LEU A 34 -4.80 17.10 -12.70
N THR A 35 -5.52 17.34 -11.62
CA THR A 35 -6.37 18.52 -11.48
C THR A 35 -6.64 18.83 -10.02
N GLY A 36 -6.62 20.13 -9.65
CA GLY A 36 -6.93 20.58 -8.29
C GLY A 36 -6.02 19.98 -7.21
N GLY A 37 -4.77 19.74 -7.52
CA GLY A 37 -3.82 19.13 -6.60
C GLY A 37 -4.09 17.65 -6.31
N GLN A 38 -4.79 16.95 -7.21
CA GLN A 38 -5.10 15.52 -7.09
C GLN A 38 -4.82 14.76 -8.37
N ILE A 39 -4.53 13.46 -8.21
CA ILE A 39 -4.58 12.46 -9.27
C ILE A 39 -5.98 11.85 -9.30
N LEU A 40 -6.60 11.89 -10.46
CA LEU A 40 -7.84 11.18 -10.70
C LEU A 40 -7.61 9.98 -11.59
N VAL A 41 -8.14 8.83 -11.18
CA VAL A 41 -8.22 7.62 -12.01
C VAL A 41 -9.68 7.43 -12.39
N HIS A 42 -9.96 7.47 -13.69
CA HIS A 42 -11.36 7.45 -14.21
C HIS A 42 -12.27 8.50 -13.55
N GLY A 43 -11.72 9.70 -13.31
CA GLY A 43 -12.45 10.80 -12.70
C GLY A 43 -12.64 10.71 -11.19
N GLN A 44 -12.04 9.72 -10.50
CA GLN A 44 -12.13 9.56 -9.05
C GLN A 44 -10.78 9.83 -8.37
N PRO A 45 -10.75 10.58 -7.26
CA PRO A 45 -9.54 10.90 -6.52
C PRO A 45 -9.13 9.74 -5.62
N VAL A 46 -8.62 8.66 -6.23
CA VAL A 46 -8.26 7.43 -5.51
C VAL A 46 -7.18 7.66 -4.45
N LEU A 47 -7.21 6.85 -3.39
CA LEU A 47 -6.18 6.82 -2.37
C LEU A 47 -5.16 5.71 -2.69
N PHE A 48 -3.87 6.05 -2.62
CA PHE A 48 -2.78 5.11 -2.85
C PHE A 48 -2.35 4.48 -1.53
N LYS A 49 -2.87 3.30 -1.26
CA LYS A 49 -2.58 2.45 -0.10
C LYS A 49 -1.42 1.55 -0.50
N GLY A 50 -0.22 2.13 -0.53
CA GLY A 50 0.94 1.56 -1.20
C GLY A 50 1.97 0.93 -0.28
N ALA A 51 2.82 0.08 -0.88
CA ALA A 51 4.07 -0.38 -0.31
C ALA A 51 5.16 -0.41 -1.38
N ASP A 52 6.40 -0.16 -0.98
CA ASP A 52 7.59 -0.32 -1.79
C ASP A 52 7.96 -1.81 -1.86
N ARG A 53 8.30 -2.32 -3.03
CA ARG A 53 8.64 -3.74 -3.20
C ARG A 53 9.97 -3.90 -3.88
N HIS A 54 10.93 -4.49 -3.15
CA HIS A 54 12.10 -5.11 -3.75
C HIS A 54 11.77 -6.50 -4.30
N GLU A 55 12.39 -6.87 -5.43
CA GLU A 55 12.35 -8.24 -5.92
C GLU A 55 13.33 -9.09 -5.11
N MET A 56 12.83 -9.75 -4.06
CA MET A 56 13.66 -10.57 -3.20
C MET A 56 12.96 -11.86 -2.79
N ASP A 57 13.69 -12.95 -2.89
CA ASP A 57 13.30 -14.29 -2.42
C ASP A 57 14.38 -14.81 -1.47
N PRO A 58 14.03 -15.43 -0.33
CA PRO A 58 15.01 -15.83 0.66
C PRO A 58 15.99 -16.92 0.17
N ASP A 59 15.63 -17.69 -0.85
CA ASP A 59 16.45 -18.73 -1.45
C ASP A 59 17.01 -18.34 -2.83
N GLY A 60 16.24 -17.55 -3.59
CA GLY A 60 16.57 -17.15 -4.95
C GLY A 60 17.26 -15.78 -5.10
N GLY A 61 17.35 -15.02 -4.00
CA GLY A 61 17.85 -13.64 -4.07
C GLY A 61 16.97 -12.78 -4.98
N TYR A 62 17.55 -12.10 -5.97
CA TYR A 62 16.81 -11.27 -6.94
C TYR A 62 16.07 -12.06 -8.03
N VAL A 63 16.04 -13.39 -7.94
CA VAL A 63 15.27 -14.24 -8.87
C VAL A 63 14.02 -14.73 -8.17
N VAL A 64 12.89 -14.06 -8.46
CA VAL A 64 11.60 -14.36 -7.83
C VAL A 64 10.75 -15.22 -8.76
N SER A 65 10.20 -16.31 -8.24
CA SER A 65 9.31 -17.19 -9.02
C SER A 65 7.94 -16.55 -9.25
N LEU A 66 7.22 -17.04 -10.26
CA LEU A 66 5.86 -16.61 -10.56
C LEU A 66 4.92 -16.84 -9.37
N GLU A 67 5.06 -18.00 -8.73
CA GLU A 67 4.27 -18.40 -7.56
C GLU A 67 4.51 -17.45 -6.38
N ARG A 68 5.77 -17.03 -6.18
CA ARG A 68 6.13 -16.07 -5.14
C ARG A 68 5.56 -14.67 -5.42
N MET A 69 5.62 -14.22 -6.67
CA MET A 69 4.99 -12.95 -7.08
C MET A 69 3.47 -12.98 -6.83
N ILE A 70 2.79 -14.10 -7.14
CA ILE A 70 1.36 -14.27 -6.87
C ILE A 70 1.08 -14.26 -5.36
N GLN A 71 1.95 -14.91 -4.58
CA GLN A 71 1.86 -14.87 -3.12
C GLN A 71 2.00 -13.44 -2.57
N ASP A 72 2.95 -12.65 -3.08
CA ASP A 72 3.12 -11.25 -2.72
C ASP A 72 1.83 -10.46 -2.95
N ILE A 73 1.22 -10.58 -4.15
CA ILE A 73 -0.03 -9.90 -4.47
C ILE A 73 -1.18 -10.38 -3.57
N LYS A 74 -1.24 -11.67 -3.25
CA LYS A 74 -2.26 -12.21 -2.33
C LYS A 74 -2.15 -11.55 -0.96
N VAL A 75 -0.94 -11.47 -0.39
CA VAL A 75 -0.70 -10.82 0.90
C VAL A 75 -1.02 -9.32 0.82
N MET A 76 -0.63 -8.64 -0.27
CA MET A 76 -1.01 -7.24 -0.48
C MET A 76 -2.52 -7.05 -0.42
N LYS A 77 -3.30 -7.92 -1.07
CA LYS A 77 -4.77 -7.85 -1.03
C LYS A 77 -5.35 -8.14 0.35
N GLN A 78 -4.77 -9.06 1.11
CA GLN A 78 -5.16 -9.35 2.49
C GLN A 78 -4.91 -8.16 3.42
N LEU A 79 -3.86 -7.39 3.14
CA LEU A 79 -3.51 -6.16 3.86
C LEU A 79 -4.14 -4.89 3.27
N ASN A 80 -5.12 -5.01 2.36
CA ASN A 80 -5.77 -3.88 1.69
C ASN A 80 -4.81 -2.95 0.91
N ILE A 81 -3.60 -3.40 0.59
CA ILE A 81 -2.65 -2.68 -0.26
C ILE A 81 -3.19 -2.70 -1.69
N ASN A 82 -3.30 -1.51 -2.31
CA ASN A 82 -3.82 -1.35 -3.66
C ASN A 82 -2.80 -0.80 -4.65
N ALA A 83 -1.61 -0.43 -4.17
CA ALA A 83 -0.56 0.18 -4.97
C ALA A 83 0.82 -0.37 -4.60
N VAL A 84 1.73 -0.41 -5.57
CA VAL A 84 3.11 -0.85 -5.37
C VAL A 84 4.06 0.06 -6.13
N ARG A 85 5.19 0.44 -5.51
CA ARG A 85 6.32 1.06 -6.19
C ARG A 85 7.41 0.01 -6.37
N THR A 86 7.90 -0.12 -7.61
CA THR A 86 9.03 -1.01 -7.89
C THR A 86 10.31 -0.29 -7.47
N CYS A 87 10.85 -0.63 -6.33
CA CYS A 87 12.01 0.04 -5.77
C CYS A 87 13.28 -0.82 -5.89
N HIS A 88 14.39 -0.28 -6.34
CA HIS A 88 14.56 0.99 -7.05
C HIS A 88 14.98 0.69 -8.48
N TYR A 89 14.23 -0.12 -9.18
CA TYR A 89 14.49 -0.66 -10.51
C TYR A 89 13.22 -1.24 -11.12
N PRO A 90 13.17 -1.42 -12.45
CA PRO A 90 12.08 -2.17 -13.06
C PRO A 90 12.11 -3.64 -12.64
N ASP A 91 10.98 -4.14 -12.14
CA ASP A 91 10.78 -5.54 -11.77
C ASP A 91 10.74 -6.48 -13.01
N ASP A 92 10.67 -7.79 -12.79
CA ASP A 92 10.41 -8.79 -13.83
C ASP A 92 9.15 -8.43 -14.64
N ASN A 93 9.16 -8.66 -15.95
CA ASN A 93 8.01 -8.32 -16.81
C ASN A 93 6.71 -8.98 -16.36
N ARG A 94 6.79 -10.22 -15.84
CA ARG A 94 5.63 -10.95 -15.31
C ARG A 94 4.97 -10.26 -14.12
N TRP A 95 5.73 -9.48 -13.33
CA TRP A 95 5.17 -8.70 -12.23
C TRP A 95 4.13 -7.68 -12.71
N TYR A 96 4.43 -6.98 -13.81
CA TYR A 96 3.50 -6.00 -14.39
C TYR A 96 2.26 -6.68 -14.99
N ASP A 97 2.43 -7.84 -15.65
CA ASP A 97 1.31 -8.65 -16.14
C ASP A 97 0.39 -9.08 -14.98
N LEU A 98 0.96 -9.48 -13.85
CA LEU A 98 0.21 -9.85 -12.64
C LEU A 98 -0.49 -8.63 -12.02
N CYS A 99 0.18 -7.47 -11.95
CA CYS A 99 -0.43 -6.23 -11.48
C CYS A 99 -1.62 -5.80 -12.36
N ASP A 100 -1.49 -5.96 -13.68
CA ASP A 100 -2.59 -5.74 -14.64
C ASP A 100 -3.77 -6.70 -14.39
N GLN A 101 -3.47 -7.98 -14.20
CA GLN A 101 -4.44 -9.03 -14.00
C GLN A 101 -5.16 -8.92 -12.66
N TYR A 102 -4.42 -8.63 -11.59
CA TYR A 102 -4.93 -8.64 -10.23
C TYR A 102 -5.32 -7.26 -9.70
N GLY A 103 -5.09 -6.21 -10.48
CA GLY A 103 -5.56 -4.86 -10.21
C GLY A 103 -4.80 -4.16 -9.08
N LEU A 104 -3.49 -4.01 -9.22
CA LEU A 104 -2.67 -3.11 -8.42
C LEU A 104 -2.30 -1.88 -9.23
N TYR A 105 -2.27 -0.71 -8.61
CA TYR A 105 -1.66 0.48 -9.18
C TYR A 105 -0.14 0.37 -9.06
N VAL A 106 0.59 0.74 -10.11
CA VAL A 106 2.04 0.63 -10.14
C VAL A 106 2.71 1.98 -10.36
N VAL A 107 3.69 2.28 -9.53
CA VAL A 107 4.75 3.26 -9.80
C VAL A 107 5.93 2.50 -10.37
N ALA A 108 6.17 2.63 -11.67
CA ALA A 108 7.28 1.96 -12.33
C ALA A 108 8.54 2.85 -12.27
N GLU A 109 9.56 2.38 -11.55
CA GLU A 109 10.77 3.17 -11.31
C GLU A 109 11.94 2.74 -12.19
N ALA A 110 12.63 3.73 -12.73
CA ALA A 110 13.85 3.51 -13.46
C ALA A 110 15.02 3.19 -12.52
N ASN A 111 15.92 2.29 -12.92
CA ASN A 111 17.06 1.90 -12.10
C ASN A 111 18.17 2.95 -12.06
N VAL A 112 17.83 4.13 -11.54
CA VAL A 112 18.77 5.23 -11.32
C VAL A 112 18.80 5.53 -9.83
N GLU A 113 19.84 5.08 -9.17
CA GLU A 113 20.13 5.38 -7.78
C GLU A 113 21.62 5.64 -7.62
N SER A 114 21.96 6.66 -6.87
CA SER A 114 23.36 7.02 -6.61
C SER A 114 23.54 7.71 -5.25
N HIS A 115 22.80 7.26 -4.24
CA HIS A 115 22.76 7.82 -2.89
C HIS A 115 24.17 8.04 -2.30
N GLY A 116 25.08 7.08 -2.45
CA GLY A 116 26.45 7.15 -1.98
C GLY A 116 27.28 8.33 -2.55
N MET A 117 26.82 8.96 -3.64
CA MET A 117 27.45 10.17 -4.21
C MET A 117 26.88 11.45 -3.60
N GLY A 118 25.86 11.37 -2.74
CA GLY A 118 25.17 12.50 -2.15
C GLY A 118 24.36 13.33 -3.16
N TYR A 119 23.68 14.34 -2.66
CA TYR A 119 22.72 15.16 -3.44
C TYR A 119 23.30 16.51 -3.92
N GLY A 120 24.50 16.86 -3.46
CA GLY A 120 25.19 18.11 -3.79
C GLY A 120 25.90 18.07 -5.14
N ASP A 121 27.06 18.73 -5.22
CA ASP A 121 27.84 18.86 -6.47
C ASP A 121 28.48 17.56 -6.96
N LYS A 122 28.61 16.57 -6.10
CA LYS A 122 29.11 15.24 -6.44
C LYS A 122 28.03 14.35 -7.09
N SER A 123 26.75 14.71 -6.97
CA SER A 123 25.65 13.95 -7.55
C SER A 123 25.88 13.66 -9.03
N LEU A 124 25.60 12.43 -9.44
CA LEU A 124 25.73 12.00 -10.83
C LEU A 124 24.67 12.66 -11.74
N ALA A 125 23.57 13.15 -11.17
CA ALA A 125 22.56 13.92 -11.88
C ALA A 125 23.08 15.20 -12.53
N LYS A 126 24.19 15.74 -11.99
CA LYS A 126 24.87 16.97 -12.47
C LYS A 126 26.05 16.69 -13.40
N LYS A 127 26.40 15.44 -13.63
CA LYS A 127 27.59 15.08 -14.43
C LYS A 127 27.19 14.69 -15.85
N PRO A 128 27.62 15.45 -16.88
CA PRO A 128 27.24 15.16 -18.29
C PRO A 128 27.64 13.75 -18.76
N ILE A 129 28.70 13.17 -18.22
CA ILE A 129 29.16 11.83 -18.57
C ILE A 129 28.12 10.75 -18.26
N TYR A 130 27.22 11.00 -17.26
CA TYR A 130 26.14 10.09 -16.87
C TYR A 130 24.79 10.40 -17.54
N ALA A 131 24.71 11.46 -18.36
CA ALA A 131 23.44 11.86 -19.00
C ALA A 131 22.83 10.73 -19.83
N LYS A 132 23.65 10.04 -20.63
CA LYS A 132 23.21 8.90 -21.45
C LYS A 132 22.68 7.77 -20.57
N ALA A 133 23.35 7.44 -19.46
CA ALA A 133 22.93 6.36 -18.55
C ALA A 133 21.59 6.66 -17.89
N HIS A 134 21.36 7.89 -17.42
CA HIS A 134 20.07 8.32 -16.86
C HIS A 134 18.96 8.21 -17.91
N MET A 135 19.22 8.75 -19.11
CA MET A 135 18.23 8.77 -20.19
C MET A 135 17.86 7.35 -20.65
N GLU A 136 18.82 6.49 -20.96
CA GLU A 136 18.54 5.14 -21.46
C GLU A 136 17.78 4.27 -20.43
N ARG A 137 18.08 4.41 -19.14
CA ARG A 137 17.37 3.68 -18.07
C ARG A 137 15.91 4.11 -18.00
N ASN A 138 15.66 5.42 -18.04
CA ASN A 138 14.30 5.96 -18.07
C ASN A 138 13.57 5.56 -19.36
N GLN A 139 14.22 5.65 -20.52
CA GLN A 139 13.64 5.21 -21.81
C GLN A 139 13.22 3.75 -21.77
N ARG A 140 14.10 2.85 -21.30
CA ARG A 140 13.79 1.42 -21.21
C ARG A 140 12.64 1.14 -20.24
N ASN A 141 12.60 1.83 -19.11
CA ASN A 141 11.50 1.71 -18.15
C ASN A 141 10.15 2.06 -18.80
N VAL A 142 10.07 3.20 -19.47
CA VAL A 142 8.85 3.66 -20.13
C VAL A 142 8.48 2.77 -21.32
N GLN A 143 9.43 2.48 -22.22
CA GLN A 143 9.17 1.74 -23.45
C GLN A 143 8.72 0.30 -23.20
N ARG A 144 9.28 -0.38 -22.19
CA ARG A 144 8.81 -1.73 -21.81
C ARG A 144 7.44 -1.70 -21.15
N GLY A 145 7.09 -0.60 -20.47
CA GLY A 145 5.88 -0.47 -19.67
C GLY A 145 4.65 0.11 -20.37
N TYR A 146 4.75 0.53 -21.64
CA TYR A 146 3.65 1.23 -22.33
C TYR A 146 2.29 0.53 -22.25
N ASN A 147 2.26 -0.80 -22.43
CA ASN A 147 1.03 -1.57 -22.54
C ASN A 147 0.46 -2.00 -21.20
N HIS A 148 1.13 -1.69 -20.08
CA HIS A 148 0.65 -2.05 -18.74
C HIS A 148 -0.32 -1.00 -18.20
N PRO A 149 -1.64 -1.30 -18.14
CA PRO A 149 -2.62 -0.36 -17.60
C PRO A 149 -2.50 -0.15 -16.09
N SER A 150 -1.86 -1.06 -15.37
CA SER A 150 -1.56 -0.92 -13.94
C SER A 150 -0.58 0.21 -13.65
N ILE A 151 0.37 0.48 -14.57
CA ILE A 151 1.33 1.57 -14.41
C ILE A 151 0.60 2.90 -14.55
N ILE A 152 0.59 3.68 -13.47
CA ILE A 152 -0.07 4.99 -13.39
C ILE A 152 0.93 6.14 -13.24
N PHE A 153 2.09 5.88 -12.69
CA PHE A 153 3.19 6.83 -12.57
C PHE A 153 4.48 6.26 -13.13
N TRP A 154 5.28 7.13 -13.75
CA TRP A 154 6.69 6.89 -14.04
C TRP A 154 7.52 7.54 -12.95
N SER A 155 8.47 6.83 -12.36
CA SER A 155 9.45 7.37 -11.43
C SER A 155 10.82 7.41 -12.09
N LEU A 156 11.49 8.57 -12.02
CA LEU A 156 12.77 8.79 -12.69
C LEU A 156 13.94 8.05 -12.05
N GLY A 157 13.79 7.64 -10.81
CA GLY A 157 14.80 6.97 -9.99
C GLY A 157 14.64 7.28 -8.52
N ASN A 158 15.67 6.97 -7.75
CA ASN A 158 15.70 7.11 -6.30
C ASN A 158 16.99 7.77 -5.82
N GLU A 159 16.91 8.67 -4.84
CA GLU A 159 18.00 9.23 -4.04
C GLU A 159 19.30 9.54 -4.79
N ALA A 160 19.19 10.14 -5.98
CA ALA A 160 20.32 10.42 -6.84
C ALA A 160 20.65 11.93 -7.00
N GLY A 161 20.00 12.79 -6.17
CA GLY A 161 20.10 14.24 -6.28
C GLY A 161 19.37 14.80 -7.49
N MET A 162 19.27 16.12 -7.60
CA MET A 162 18.60 16.77 -8.73
C MET A 162 19.62 17.48 -9.63
N GLY A 163 19.36 17.47 -10.94
CA GLY A 163 20.19 18.13 -11.93
C GLY A 163 19.74 17.89 -13.36
N PRO A 164 20.48 18.46 -14.35
CA PRO A 164 20.09 18.44 -15.76
C PRO A 164 19.77 17.05 -16.33
N ASN A 165 20.41 16.00 -15.81
CA ASN A 165 20.16 14.65 -16.30
C ASN A 165 18.71 14.19 -16.02
N PHE A 166 18.16 14.51 -14.83
CA PHE A 166 16.77 14.21 -14.49
C PHE A 166 15.79 15.16 -15.17
N GLU A 167 16.13 16.45 -15.32
CA GLU A 167 15.33 17.42 -16.06
C GLU A 167 15.09 16.99 -17.51
N HIS A 168 16.14 16.49 -18.16
CA HIS A 168 16.05 15.91 -19.52
C HIS A 168 15.21 14.63 -19.54
N CYS A 169 15.34 13.74 -18.54
CA CYS A 169 14.54 12.53 -18.45
C CYS A 169 13.05 12.87 -18.27
N TYR A 170 12.71 13.79 -17.37
CA TYR A 170 11.34 14.27 -17.19
C TYR A 170 10.76 14.80 -18.50
N THR A 171 11.48 15.73 -19.13
CA THR A 171 11.05 16.36 -20.38
C THR A 171 10.84 15.33 -21.49
N TRP A 172 11.72 14.33 -21.59
CA TRP A 172 11.57 13.25 -22.56
C TRP A 172 10.33 12.41 -22.30
N ILE A 173 10.10 11.97 -21.04
CA ILE A 173 8.92 11.17 -20.70
C ILE A 173 7.63 11.93 -20.95
N LYS A 174 7.55 13.21 -20.60
CA LYS A 174 6.35 14.04 -20.83
C LYS A 174 6.04 14.24 -22.32
N ASN A 175 7.05 14.19 -23.18
CA ASN A 175 6.85 14.23 -24.63
C ASN A 175 6.42 12.87 -25.20
N GLU A 176 6.95 11.80 -24.65
CA GLU A 176 6.73 10.42 -25.11
C GLU A 176 5.38 9.84 -24.60
N ASP A 177 5.09 9.99 -23.31
CA ASP A 177 3.84 9.52 -22.69
C ASP A 177 3.09 10.68 -22.01
N LYS A 178 2.04 11.15 -22.66
CA LYS A 178 1.16 12.21 -22.13
C LYS A 178 0.03 11.69 -21.25
N THR A 179 -0.02 10.38 -21.00
CA THR A 179 -1.14 9.74 -20.33
C THR A 179 -0.87 9.40 -18.87
N ARG A 180 0.37 9.50 -18.42
CA ARG A 180 0.79 9.20 -17.05
C ARG A 180 1.52 10.36 -16.40
N ALA A 181 1.42 10.41 -15.08
CA ALA A 181 2.20 11.32 -14.26
C ALA A 181 3.65 10.86 -14.13
N VAL A 182 4.56 11.81 -13.90
CA VAL A 182 5.98 11.55 -13.65
C VAL A 182 6.32 12.08 -12.27
N GLN A 183 7.02 11.26 -11.47
CA GLN A 183 7.48 11.63 -10.13
C GLN A 183 8.98 11.48 -9.97
N TYR A 184 9.56 12.29 -9.09
CA TYR A 184 10.90 12.15 -8.56
C TYR A 184 11.05 12.94 -7.25
N GLU A 185 11.47 12.29 -6.17
CA GLU A 185 11.46 12.88 -4.83
C GLU A 185 12.43 14.06 -4.69
N GLN A 186 13.63 13.99 -5.31
CA GLN A 186 14.60 15.08 -5.27
C GLN A 186 14.23 16.29 -6.13
N ALA A 187 13.21 16.17 -6.97
CA ALA A 187 12.64 17.30 -7.68
C ALA A 187 11.79 18.20 -6.78
N GLY A 188 11.40 17.72 -5.59
CA GLY A 188 10.62 18.47 -4.62
C GLY A 188 9.30 18.97 -5.23
N THR A 189 9.12 20.30 -5.25
CA THR A 189 7.94 20.96 -5.83
C THR A 189 8.24 21.64 -7.17
N SER A 190 9.41 21.39 -7.77
CA SER A 190 9.83 22.00 -9.05
C SER A 190 8.94 21.56 -10.21
N GLU A 191 9.14 22.19 -11.37
CA GLU A 191 8.44 21.84 -12.61
C GLU A 191 8.81 20.46 -13.18
N PHE A 192 9.85 19.82 -12.68
CA PHE A 192 10.33 18.52 -13.15
C PHE A 192 9.76 17.32 -12.37
N THR A 193 8.63 17.49 -11.76
CA THR A 193 7.79 16.43 -11.20
C THR A 193 6.32 16.82 -11.24
N ASP A 194 5.44 15.89 -11.55
CA ASP A 194 3.99 16.14 -11.52
C ASP A 194 3.41 15.96 -10.10
N ILE A 195 4.11 15.19 -9.25
CA ILE A 195 3.68 14.80 -7.92
C ILE A 195 4.71 15.29 -6.92
N PHE A 196 4.27 15.88 -5.80
CA PHE A 196 5.14 16.06 -4.65
C PHE A 196 5.22 14.73 -3.89
N CYS A 197 6.34 14.04 -3.99
CA CYS A 197 6.54 12.70 -3.45
C CYS A 197 7.74 12.64 -2.49
N PRO A 198 7.68 13.36 -1.33
CA PRO A 198 8.76 13.34 -0.37
C PRO A 198 8.89 11.98 0.31
N MET A 199 10.04 11.75 0.96
CA MET A 199 10.28 10.62 1.84
C MET A 199 10.12 11.03 3.29
N TYR A 200 9.46 10.17 4.09
CA TYR A 200 9.36 10.28 5.56
C TYR A 200 8.91 11.66 6.05
N TYR A 201 8.01 12.29 5.29
CA TYR A 201 7.49 13.61 5.63
C TYR A 201 6.58 13.48 6.84
N ASP A 202 6.89 14.22 7.91
CA ASP A 202 6.13 14.14 9.16
C ASP A 202 4.74 14.75 9.05
N TYR A 203 3.90 14.49 10.04
CA TYR A 203 2.50 14.92 10.07
C TYR A 203 2.32 16.42 9.88
N ASN A 204 3.13 17.24 10.57
CA ASN A 204 3.01 18.69 10.53
C ASN A 204 3.41 19.24 9.15
N ASN A 205 4.43 18.67 8.55
CA ASN A 205 4.87 19.03 7.22
C ASN A 205 3.83 18.59 6.15
N CYS A 206 3.21 17.42 6.30
CA CYS A 206 2.10 16.99 5.45
C CYS A 206 0.92 17.98 5.53
N ILE A 207 0.51 18.36 6.74
CA ILE A 207 -0.57 19.33 6.96
C ILE A 207 -0.21 20.67 6.32
N LYS A 208 0.98 21.21 6.63
CA LYS A 208 1.45 22.48 6.10
C LYS A 208 1.49 22.50 4.57
N TYR A 209 1.93 21.41 3.96
CA TYR A 209 1.90 21.28 2.50
C TYR A 209 0.48 21.31 1.95
N CYS A 210 -0.43 20.54 2.55
CA CYS A 210 -1.82 20.47 2.12
C CYS A 210 -2.56 21.82 2.22
N GLU A 211 -2.25 22.59 3.25
CA GLU A 211 -2.80 23.94 3.47
C GLU A 211 -2.13 25.02 2.60
N GLY A 212 -1.02 24.68 1.96
CA GLY A 212 -0.29 25.57 1.05
C GLY A 212 -0.92 25.67 -0.35
N ASN A 213 -0.39 26.61 -1.16
CA ASN A 213 -0.93 26.95 -2.48
C ASN A 213 -0.32 26.13 -3.64
N ILE A 214 0.52 25.13 -3.37
CA ILE A 214 1.12 24.32 -4.42
C ILE A 214 0.07 23.37 -4.98
N ASP A 215 -0.15 23.43 -6.29
CA ASP A 215 -1.16 22.61 -6.99
C ASP A 215 -0.55 21.31 -7.51
N LYS A 216 0.01 20.51 -6.59
CA LYS A 216 0.48 19.15 -6.86
C LYS A 216 -0.05 18.20 -5.79
N PRO A 217 -0.46 16.98 -6.12
CA PRO A 217 -0.81 15.98 -5.13
C PRO A 217 0.40 15.65 -4.25
N LEU A 218 0.15 15.41 -2.97
CA LEU A 218 1.11 14.83 -2.04
C LEU A 218 0.89 13.31 -2.02
N ILE A 219 1.91 12.56 -2.44
CA ILE A 219 1.93 11.10 -2.37
C ILE A 219 3.34 10.72 -1.94
N GLN A 220 3.55 10.32 -0.71
CA GLN A 220 4.90 10.00 -0.23
C GLN A 220 5.43 8.76 -0.95
N CYS A 221 6.59 8.86 -1.61
CA CYS A 221 7.19 7.71 -2.26
C CYS A 221 7.78 6.71 -1.25
N GLU A 222 8.10 7.19 -0.04
CA GLU A 222 8.45 6.37 1.12
C GLU A 222 7.91 7.00 2.39
N TYR A 223 7.29 6.21 3.28
CA TYR A 223 6.86 6.64 4.61
C TYR A 223 6.71 5.43 5.54
N ALA A 224 6.46 5.70 6.82
CA ALA A 224 6.15 4.67 7.83
C ALA A 224 7.15 3.51 7.82
N HIS A 225 8.45 3.84 7.86
CA HIS A 225 9.57 2.89 7.84
C HIS A 225 9.39 1.76 8.87
N ALA A 226 9.40 0.52 8.40
CA ALA A 226 8.95 -0.64 9.18
C ALA A 226 10.07 -1.49 9.79
N MET A 227 11.32 -1.00 9.84
CA MET A 227 12.45 -1.73 10.40
C MET A 227 12.25 -2.07 11.89
N GLY A 228 12.23 -3.35 12.20
CA GLY A 228 12.06 -3.84 13.56
C GLY A 228 10.70 -3.40 14.16
N ASN A 229 10.73 -2.58 15.19
CA ASN A 229 9.54 -2.07 15.88
C ASN A 229 9.40 -0.54 15.69
N SER A 230 9.74 -0.03 14.52
CA SER A 230 9.79 1.41 14.25
C SER A 230 8.51 1.98 13.63
N GLN A 231 7.69 1.16 13.00
CA GLN A 231 6.44 1.61 12.41
C GLN A 231 5.40 1.93 13.50
N GLY A 232 5.20 3.21 13.77
CA GLY A 232 4.19 3.71 14.70
C GLY A 232 3.52 4.95 14.18
N GLY A 233 2.35 5.31 14.76
CA GLY A 233 1.63 6.51 14.35
C GLY A 233 1.04 6.42 12.94
N PHE A 234 0.72 5.22 12.46
CA PHE A 234 0.18 5.02 11.11
C PHE A 234 -1.22 5.60 10.95
N LYS A 235 -2.00 5.54 12.04
CA LYS A 235 -3.30 6.18 12.15
C LYS A 235 -3.26 7.66 11.80
N GLU A 236 -2.28 8.39 12.33
CA GLU A 236 -2.16 9.84 12.17
C GLU A 236 -1.94 10.22 10.70
N TYR A 237 -1.15 9.47 9.94
CA TYR A 237 -1.01 9.68 8.49
C TYR A 237 -2.36 9.50 7.77
N TRP A 238 -3.14 8.48 8.14
CA TRP A 238 -4.40 8.19 7.46
C TRP A 238 -5.54 9.09 7.89
N ASP A 239 -5.52 9.63 9.11
CA ASP A 239 -6.41 10.71 9.54
C ASP A 239 -6.17 11.98 8.69
N ILE A 240 -4.90 12.33 8.44
CA ILE A 240 -4.53 13.47 7.59
C ILE A 240 -4.92 13.21 6.12
N THR A 241 -4.61 12.03 5.59
CA THR A 241 -4.97 11.61 4.24
C THR A 241 -6.47 11.74 3.98
N ARG A 242 -7.31 11.30 4.92
CA ARG A 242 -8.77 11.40 4.82
C ARG A 242 -9.30 12.82 5.02
N LYS A 243 -8.54 13.68 5.70
CA LYS A 243 -8.93 15.07 5.96
C LYS A 243 -8.55 16.01 4.82
N TYR A 244 -7.43 15.79 4.16
CA TYR A 244 -6.88 16.70 3.16
C TYR A 244 -6.87 16.03 1.77
N PRO A 245 -7.78 16.43 0.85
CA PRO A 245 -7.89 15.81 -0.48
C PRO A 245 -6.60 15.79 -1.30
N LYS A 246 -5.70 16.75 -1.06
CA LYS A 246 -4.40 16.84 -1.73
C LYS A 246 -3.43 15.72 -1.30
N TYR A 247 -3.60 15.17 -0.11
CA TYR A 247 -2.79 14.05 0.38
C TYR A 247 -3.47 12.73 0.02
N GLN A 248 -2.96 12.04 -0.98
CA GLN A 248 -3.58 10.82 -1.51
C GLN A 248 -2.89 9.53 -1.07
N GLY A 249 -2.12 9.56 0.01
CA GLY A 249 -1.47 8.38 0.58
C GLY A 249 0.02 8.30 0.27
N GLY A 250 0.55 7.09 0.16
CA GLY A 250 1.98 6.87 -0.04
C GLY A 250 2.35 5.39 -0.08
N PHE A 251 3.67 5.13 -0.11
CA PHE A 251 4.24 3.79 -0.20
C PHE A 251 5.07 3.53 1.06
N ILE A 252 4.73 2.47 1.79
CA ILE A 252 5.43 2.08 3.02
C ILE A 252 6.79 1.49 2.66
N TRP A 253 7.84 1.92 3.34
CA TRP A 253 9.15 1.31 3.26
C TRP A 253 9.30 0.21 4.33
N ASP A 254 9.34 -1.11 3.98
CA ASP A 254 8.96 -1.60 2.69
C ASP A 254 8.03 -2.83 2.83
N PHE A 255 7.79 -3.59 1.77
CA PHE A 255 6.84 -4.68 1.77
C PHE A 255 7.39 -5.95 2.41
N VAL A 256 8.63 -6.35 2.09
CA VAL A 256 9.19 -7.64 2.50
C VAL A 256 10.61 -7.51 3.03
N ASP A 257 10.89 -8.11 4.17
CA ASP A 257 12.25 -8.26 4.66
C ASP A 257 13.13 -8.95 3.61
N GLN A 258 14.30 -8.36 3.31
CA GLN A 258 15.15 -8.76 2.19
C GLN A 258 16.27 -9.72 2.60
N SER A 259 16.20 -10.30 3.79
CA SER A 259 17.16 -11.30 4.25
C SER A 259 16.92 -12.67 3.63
N CYS A 260 17.98 -13.50 3.64
CA CYS A 260 18.01 -14.81 3.02
C CYS A 260 17.99 -15.94 4.06
N HIS A 261 17.50 -17.10 3.68
CA HIS A 261 17.69 -18.31 4.48
C HIS A 261 19.18 -18.61 4.61
N TRP A 262 19.66 -18.66 5.83
CA TRP A 262 21.06 -18.91 6.14
C TRP A 262 21.22 -19.77 7.41
N LYS A 263 22.42 -20.20 7.67
CA LYS A 263 22.81 -20.83 8.95
C LYS A 263 23.97 -20.05 9.55
N ASN A 264 23.84 -19.69 10.81
CA ASN A 264 24.94 -19.07 11.54
C ASN A 264 26.09 -20.07 11.78
N LYS A 265 27.18 -19.59 12.36
CA LYS A 265 28.38 -20.41 12.67
C LYS A 265 28.08 -21.63 13.55
N ASP A 266 26.99 -21.64 14.32
CA ASP A 266 26.57 -22.71 15.21
C ASP A 266 25.57 -23.68 14.53
N GLY A 267 25.31 -23.49 13.24
CA GLY A 267 24.38 -24.29 12.44
C GLY A 267 22.89 -23.96 12.66
N VAL A 268 22.60 -22.93 13.43
CA VAL A 268 21.20 -22.48 13.67
C VAL A 268 20.67 -21.75 12.44
N ALA A 269 19.45 -22.09 12.01
CA ALA A 269 18.77 -21.40 10.92
C ALA A 269 18.46 -19.94 11.33
N ILE A 270 18.79 -19.01 10.46
CA ILE A 270 18.54 -17.57 10.61
C ILE A 270 18.08 -16.99 9.28
N TYR A 271 17.53 -15.78 9.31
CA TYR A 271 17.47 -14.91 8.15
C TYR A 271 18.76 -14.08 8.13
N GLY A 272 19.64 -14.37 7.16
CA GLY A 272 20.95 -13.77 7.08
C GLY A 272 21.01 -12.60 6.12
N TYR A 273 21.85 -11.63 6.40
CA TYR A 273 22.11 -10.47 5.55
C TYR A 273 23.58 -10.04 5.66
N GLY A 274 24.05 -9.27 4.67
CA GLY A 274 25.35 -8.60 4.63
C GLY A 274 26.48 -9.32 5.34
N GLY A 275 26.87 -8.88 6.51
CA GLY A 275 27.98 -9.39 7.29
C GLY A 275 27.88 -10.86 7.73
N ASP A 276 26.69 -11.51 7.63
CA ASP A 276 26.52 -12.92 7.94
C ASP A 276 27.16 -13.82 6.88
N PHE A 277 27.24 -13.35 5.62
CA PHE A 277 27.81 -14.11 4.52
C PHE A 277 29.34 -14.06 4.50
N ASN A 278 29.94 -12.91 4.83
CA ASN A 278 31.40 -12.71 4.90
C ASN A 278 31.75 -11.43 5.68
N LYS A 279 33.07 -11.19 5.86
CA LYS A 279 33.60 -10.09 6.67
C LYS A 279 34.20 -8.93 5.86
N TYR A 280 34.24 -9.05 4.54
CA TYR A 280 34.98 -8.11 3.68
C TYR A 280 34.08 -7.29 2.77
N ASP A 281 32.85 -7.72 2.51
CA ASP A 281 31.90 -6.93 1.74
C ASP A 281 31.22 -5.90 2.64
N ALA A 282 30.83 -4.79 2.06
CA ALA A 282 30.06 -3.76 2.76
C ALA A 282 28.73 -4.32 3.26
N SER A 283 28.28 -3.85 4.41
CA SER A 283 27.03 -4.25 5.02
C SER A 283 26.41 -3.07 5.78
N ASP A 284 25.16 -2.82 5.53
CA ASP A 284 24.33 -1.88 6.30
C ASP A 284 23.59 -2.56 7.46
N ASN A 285 24.10 -3.73 7.90
CA ASN A 285 23.52 -4.55 8.95
C ASN A 285 22.06 -4.93 8.63
N ASN A 286 21.13 -4.75 9.58
CA ASN A 286 19.70 -5.08 9.42
C ASN A 286 18.90 -4.06 8.62
N PHE A 287 19.54 -3.13 7.92
CA PHE A 287 18.84 -2.06 7.18
C PHE A 287 18.08 -2.55 5.95
N ASN A 288 18.16 -3.82 5.62
CA ASN A 288 17.38 -4.52 4.61
C ASN A 288 16.17 -5.30 5.18
N ASP A 289 16.01 -5.33 6.51
CA ASP A 289 14.87 -5.96 7.19
C ASP A 289 13.88 -4.89 7.65
N ASN A 290 13.20 -4.30 6.67
CA ASN A 290 12.27 -3.19 6.84
C ASN A 290 10.83 -3.60 6.48
N GLY A 291 10.59 -4.90 6.28
CA GLY A 291 9.38 -5.42 5.69
C GLY A 291 8.16 -5.40 6.60
N LEU A 292 6.99 -5.14 6.00
CA LEU A 292 5.69 -5.46 6.60
C LEU A 292 5.54 -6.95 6.83
N ILE A 293 6.24 -7.76 6.05
CA ILE A 293 6.21 -9.22 6.12
C ILE A 293 7.62 -9.79 6.13
N SER A 294 7.80 -10.96 6.75
CA SER A 294 9.05 -11.69 6.76
C SER A 294 9.45 -12.18 5.36
N PRO A 295 10.70 -12.65 5.14
CA PRO A 295 11.12 -13.25 3.87
C PRO A 295 10.21 -14.39 3.40
N ASP A 296 9.60 -15.13 4.34
CA ASP A 296 8.65 -16.22 4.08
C ASP A 296 7.22 -15.75 3.81
N ARG A 297 7.01 -14.44 3.73
CA ARG A 297 5.68 -13.80 3.48
C ARG A 297 4.71 -13.98 4.64
N VAL A 298 5.22 -14.12 5.86
CA VAL A 298 4.41 -14.09 7.08
C VAL A 298 4.30 -12.65 7.58
N PRO A 299 3.08 -12.13 7.78
CA PRO A 299 2.89 -10.76 8.27
C PRO A 299 3.55 -10.51 9.63
N ASN A 300 4.32 -9.45 9.73
CA ASN A 300 4.83 -8.92 11.00
C ASN A 300 3.68 -8.24 11.76
N PRO A 301 3.77 -8.05 13.10
CA PRO A 301 2.68 -7.47 13.89
C PRO A 301 2.14 -6.14 13.35
N HIS A 302 3.01 -5.26 12.88
CA HIS A 302 2.62 -3.95 12.33
C HIS A 302 1.90 -4.04 10.97
N ALA A 303 2.01 -5.14 10.23
CA ALA A 303 1.25 -5.35 8.99
C ALA A 303 -0.27 -5.35 9.22
N TYR A 304 -0.71 -5.84 10.38
CA TYR A 304 -2.14 -5.85 10.73
C TYR A 304 -2.68 -4.44 10.98
N GLU A 305 -1.89 -3.55 11.57
CA GLU A 305 -2.23 -2.13 11.69
C GLU A 305 -2.38 -1.48 10.30
N VAL A 306 -1.44 -1.77 9.39
CA VAL A 306 -1.54 -1.32 7.99
C VAL A 306 -2.82 -1.81 7.34
N GLY A 307 -3.12 -3.11 7.43
CA GLY A 307 -4.33 -3.71 6.87
C GLY A 307 -5.60 -3.04 7.39
N TYR A 308 -5.63 -2.67 8.69
CA TYR A 308 -6.73 -1.97 9.30
C TYR A 308 -6.89 -0.54 8.74
N PHE A 309 -5.84 0.28 8.72
CA PHE A 309 -5.96 1.66 8.23
C PHE A 309 -6.09 1.76 6.70
N TYR A 310 -5.73 0.69 5.97
CA TYR A 310 -5.93 0.58 4.53
C TYR A 310 -7.29 0.01 4.13
N GLN A 311 -8.12 -0.44 5.08
CA GLN A 311 -9.45 -0.96 4.76
C GLN A 311 -10.34 0.10 4.07
N ASN A 312 -11.35 -0.37 3.34
CA ASN A 312 -12.25 0.48 2.56
C ASN A 312 -13.69 0.49 3.09
N ILE A 313 -13.94 -0.12 4.24
CA ILE A 313 -15.26 -0.10 4.89
C ILE A 313 -15.03 0.29 6.35
N TRP A 314 -15.76 1.30 6.80
CA TRP A 314 -15.63 1.86 8.14
C TRP A 314 -16.94 1.83 8.87
N THR A 315 -16.94 1.39 10.11
CA THR A 315 -18.11 1.39 10.96
C THR A 315 -17.95 2.36 12.11
N THR A 316 -18.95 3.21 12.30
CA THR A 316 -19.00 4.11 13.43
C THR A 316 -20.31 3.95 14.20
N PRO A 317 -20.33 4.21 15.53
CA PRO A 317 -21.54 4.14 16.31
C PRO A 317 -22.55 5.21 15.89
N ALA A 318 -23.83 4.86 15.80
CA ALA A 318 -24.94 5.81 15.69
C ALA A 318 -25.74 5.85 17.02
N ASP A 319 -26.44 4.78 17.34
CA ASP A 319 -27.08 4.56 18.66
C ASP A 319 -26.90 3.09 19.04
N LEU A 320 -25.78 2.77 19.67
CA LEU A 320 -25.45 1.39 20.03
C LEU A 320 -26.43 0.79 21.04
N SER A 321 -27.16 1.62 21.81
CA SER A 321 -28.19 1.13 22.72
C SER A 321 -29.38 0.51 21.99
N LYS A 322 -29.58 0.88 20.72
CA LYS A 322 -30.57 0.34 19.81
C LYS A 322 -30.00 -0.57 18.74
N GLY A 323 -28.69 -0.83 18.76
CA GLY A 323 -28.01 -1.59 17.73
C GLY A 323 -27.77 -0.82 16.44
N GLU A 324 -27.83 0.52 16.46
CA GLU A 324 -27.66 1.34 15.27
C GLU A 324 -26.19 1.70 15.02
N ILE A 325 -25.71 1.43 13.82
CA ILE A 325 -24.36 1.75 13.33
C ILE A 325 -24.43 2.50 12.00
N ASN A 326 -23.39 3.26 11.67
CA ASN A 326 -23.18 3.81 10.36
C ASN A 326 -22.09 3.03 9.65
N ILE A 327 -22.31 2.71 8.39
CA ILE A 327 -21.33 2.03 7.51
C ILE A 327 -20.94 3.00 6.41
N TYR A 328 -19.67 3.39 6.34
CA TYR A 328 -19.12 4.20 5.28
C TYR A 328 -18.34 3.29 4.28
N ASN A 329 -18.69 3.40 3.00
CA ASN A 329 -18.01 2.74 1.90
C ASN A 329 -16.95 3.68 1.30
N GLU A 330 -15.69 3.49 1.64
CA GLU A 330 -14.55 4.28 1.09
C GLU A 330 -14.11 3.82 -0.31
N ASN A 331 -14.69 2.74 -0.87
CA ASN A 331 -14.41 2.36 -2.24
C ASN A 331 -14.87 3.44 -3.22
N PHE A 332 -14.10 3.66 -4.30
CA PHE A 332 -14.46 4.62 -5.35
C PHE A 332 -15.30 4.01 -6.48
N PHE A 333 -15.21 2.69 -6.67
CA PHE A 333 -15.78 2.02 -7.86
C PHE A 333 -16.65 0.82 -7.52
N ARG A 334 -16.84 0.50 -6.25
CA ARG A 334 -17.49 -0.72 -5.82
C ARG A 334 -18.46 -0.44 -4.69
N ASP A 335 -19.70 -0.93 -4.83
CA ASP A 335 -20.64 -0.99 -3.72
C ASP A 335 -20.34 -2.16 -2.76
N LEU A 336 -21.10 -2.28 -1.68
CA LEU A 336 -20.89 -3.33 -0.70
C LEU A 336 -21.71 -4.61 -0.93
N SER A 337 -22.37 -4.77 -2.08
CA SER A 337 -23.25 -5.93 -2.38
C SER A 337 -22.49 -7.27 -2.40
N ALA A 338 -21.18 -7.25 -2.69
CA ALA A 338 -20.33 -8.44 -2.71
C ALA A 338 -19.87 -8.90 -1.32
N PHE A 339 -20.21 -8.16 -0.28
CA PHE A 339 -19.81 -8.45 1.10
C PHE A 339 -21.01 -8.77 1.97
N TYR A 340 -20.77 -9.49 3.08
CA TYR A 340 -21.68 -9.59 4.19
C TYR A 340 -21.02 -9.07 5.47
N LEU A 341 -21.83 -8.59 6.41
CA LEU A 341 -21.38 -8.18 7.73
C LEU A 341 -21.67 -9.30 8.72
N GLU A 342 -20.66 -9.73 9.45
CA GLU A 342 -20.75 -10.57 10.63
C GLU A 342 -20.56 -9.69 11.85
N TRP A 343 -21.43 -9.82 12.86
CA TRP A 343 -21.31 -9.07 14.10
C TRP A 343 -21.31 -9.99 15.32
N GLN A 344 -20.62 -9.59 16.36
CA GLN A 344 -20.51 -10.29 17.63
C GLN A 344 -20.61 -9.30 18.79
N LEU A 345 -21.47 -9.60 19.75
CA LEU A 345 -21.56 -8.86 20.99
C LEU A 345 -20.79 -9.62 22.08
N LEU A 346 -19.79 -8.96 22.67
CA LEU A 346 -18.91 -9.55 23.67
C LEU A 346 -19.17 -8.93 25.03
N ALA A 347 -19.48 -9.77 26.03
CA ALA A 347 -19.58 -9.37 27.43
C ALA A 347 -18.38 -9.91 28.22
N ASN A 348 -17.53 -9.04 28.73
CA ASN A 348 -16.26 -9.38 29.41
C ASN A 348 -15.38 -10.32 28.56
N GLY A 349 -15.32 -10.12 27.23
CA GLY A 349 -14.56 -10.93 26.31
C GLY A 349 -15.24 -12.17 25.74
N GLU A 350 -16.40 -12.58 26.30
CA GLU A 350 -17.15 -13.76 25.84
C GLU A 350 -18.27 -13.36 24.86
N ILE A 351 -18.40 -14.10 23.76
CA ILE A 351 -19.47 -13.86 22.78
C ILE A 351 -20.82 -14.25 23.38
N VAL A 352 -21.72 -13.30 23.55
CA VAL A 352 -23.08 -13.53 24.11
C VAL A 352 -24.18 -13.49 23.06
N GLN A 353 -23.98 -12.77 21.94
CA GLN A 353 -24.84 -12.74 20.78
C GLN A 353 -24.01 -12.57 19.52
N ASN A 354 -24.50 -13.09 18.41
CA ASN A 354 -23.87 -12.88 17.08
C ASN A 354 -24.92 -12.96 15.97
N GLY A 355 -24.55 -12.55 14.79
CA GLY A 355 -25.39 -12.68 13.61
C GLY A 355 -24.71 -12.20 12.33
N ILE A 356 -25.44 -12.35 11.22
CA ILE A 356 -24.99 -11.99 9.88
C ILE A 356 -26.02 -11.07 9.24
N VAL A 357 -25.54 -10.05 8.53
CA VAL A 357 -26.33 -9.21 7.64
C VAL A 357 -25.78 -9.39 6.23
N SER A 358 -26.54 -10.03 5.36
CA SER A 358 -26.12 -10.38 3.99
C SER A 358 -26.33 -9.26 2.98
N ASP A 359 -27.30 -8.37 3.20
CA ASP A 359 -27.68 -7.35 2.22
C ASP A 359 -27.08 -5.99 2.62
N LEU A 360 -25.94 -5.70 2.04
CA LEU A 360 -25.23 -4.43 2.22
C LEU A 360 -25.32 -3.61 0.92
N ASN A 361 -26.28 -2.68 0.87
CA ASN A 361 -26.47 -1.79 -0.27
C ASN A 361 -25.93 -0.39 0.04
N VAL A 362 -24.60 -0.26 0.09
CA VAL A 362 -23.93 1.03 0.30
C VAL A 362 -23.12 1.36 -0.95
N ALA A 363 -23.55 2.38 -1.67
CA ALA A 363 -22.87 2.84 -2.88
C ALA A 363 -21.47 3.38 -2.57
N PRO A 364 -20.56 3.45 -3.58
CA PRO A 364 -19.24 4.05 -3.41
C PRO A 364 -19.30 5.45 -2.79
N GLN A 365 -18.41 5.73 -1.85
CA GLN A 365 -18.28 7.03 -1.16
C GLN A 365 -19.54 7.48 -0.40
N GLN A 366 -20.43 6.53 -0.04
CA GLN A 366 -21.65 6.83 0.70
C GLN A 366 -21.65 6.18 2.09
N THR A 367 -22.45 6.75 2.98
CA THR A 367 -22.74 6.21 4.31
C THR A 367 -24.17 5.72 4.38
N ALA A 368 -24.38 4.53 4.92
CA ALA A 368 -25.69 4.01 5.24
C ALA A 368 -25.83 3.68 6.72
N LYS A 369 -27.02 3.91 7.27
CA LYS A 369 -27.36 3.48 8.63
C LYS A 369 -27.90 2.05 8.59
N LEU A 370 -27.43 1.22 9.51
CA LEU A 370 -27.88 -0.17 9.70
C LEU A 370 -28.25 -0.40 11.15
N GLN A 371 -29.35 -1.13 11.37
CA GLN A 371 -29.73 -1.61 12.70
C GLN A 371 -29.40 -3.10 12.82
N LEU A 372 -28.56 -3.45 13.77
CA LEU A 372 -28.21 -4.82 14.10
C LEU A 372 -29.25 -5.39 15.10
N PRO A 373 -29.69 -6.66 14.94
CA PRO A 373 -30.78 -7.23 15.74
C PRO A 373 -30.29 -7.83 17.07
N PHE A 374 -29.48 -7.10 17.84
CA PHE A 374 -29.10 -7.53 19.19
C PHE A 374 -29.90 -6.83 20.30
N ASP A 375 -30.04 -7.47 21.44
CA ASP A 375 -30.70 -6.91 22.64
C ASP A 375 -29.72 -6.89 23.81
N ILE A 376 -29.44 -5.69 24.32
CA ILE A 376 -28.58 -5.48 25.49
C ILE A 376 -29.34 -5.47 26.84
N LYS A 377 -30.68 -5.46 26.83
CA LYS A 377 -31.51 -5.31 28.05
C LYS A 377 -31.32 -6.47 29.03
N ASN A 378 -31.06 -7.66 28.50
CA ASN A 378 -30.87 -8.87 29.29
C ASN A 378 -29.41 -9.18 29.60
N ILE A 379 -28.47 -8.32 29.19
CA ILE A 379 -27.05 -8.45 29.50
C ILE A 379 -26.74 -7.64 30.75
N CYS A 380 -27.19 -8.19 31.89
CA CYS A 380 -26.95 -7.59 33.22
C CYS A 380 -25.52 -7.86 33.66
N SER A 381 -24.97 -6.97 34.47
CA SER A 381 -23.75 -7.14 35.29
C SER A 381 -22.39 -7.37 34.59
N CYS A 382 -22.26 -7.31 33.26
CA CYS A 382 -20.94 -7.32 32.64
C CYS A 382 -20.23 -5.98 32.92
N LYS A 383 -18.91 -6.06 33.15
CA LYS A 383 -18.06 -4.87 33.38
C LYS A 383 -17.72 -4.16 32.07
N GLU A 384 -17.69 -4.91 30.99
CA GLU A 384 -17.38 -4.45 29.63
C GLU A 384 -18.36 -5.06 28.64
N LEU A 385 -18.79 -4.28 27.65
CA LEU A 385 -19.62 -4.75 26.54
C LEU A 385 -19.13 -4.13 25.23
N LEU A 386 -18.66 -4.99 24.31
CA LEU A 386 -18.09 -4.59 23.03
C LEU A 386 -18.92 -5.15 21.88
N LEU A 387 -18.99 -4.41 20.80
CA LEU A 387 -19.53 -4.85 19.51
C LEU A 387 -18.39 -4.97 18.51
N ASN A 388 -18.12 -6.18 18.04
CA ASN A 388 -17.25 -6.44 16.90
C ASN A 388 -18.09 -6.55 15.63
N VAL A 389 -17.59 -5.97 14.54
CA VAL A 389 -18.15 -6.12 13.20
C VAL A 389 -17.02 -6.51 12.23
N SER A 390 -17.33 -7.40 11.30
CA SER A 390 -16.38 -7.86 10.26
C SER A 390 -17.08 -7.93 8.93
N TYR A 391 -16.45 -7.42 7.88
CA TYR A 391 -16.94 -7.48 6.50
C TYR A 391 -16.18 -8.56 5.74
N LYS A 392 -16.92 -9.51 5.19
CA LYS A 392 -16.36 -10.69 4.55
C LYS A 392 -16.87 -10.86 3.14
N LEU A 393 -16.05 -11.45 2.27
CA LEU A 393 -16.41 -11.78 0.89
C LEU A 393 -17.52 -12.84 0.83
N LYS A 394 -18.59 -12.56 0.07
CA LYS A 394 -19.66 -13.57 -0.20
C LYS A 394 -19.16 -14.71 -1.08
N ALA A 395 -18.33 -14.41 -2.05
CA ALA A 395 -17.75 -15.35 -3.00
C ALA A 395 -16.23 -15.16 -3.08
N ALA A 396 -15.52 -16.18 -3.52
CA ALA A 396 -14.10 -16.07 -3.80
C ALA A 396 -13.85 -15.02 -4.90
N GLU A 397 -12.88 -14.17 -4.68
CA GLU A 397 -12.46 -13.16 -5.63
C GLU A 397 -10.95 -13.25 -5.87
N THR A 398 -10.57 -13.38 -7.14
CA THR A 398 -9.20 -13.35 -7.61
C THR A 398 -8.26 -14.25 -6.78
N LEU A 399 -7.61 -13.75 -5.74
CA LEU A 399 -6.68 -14.48 -4.87
C LEU A 399 -7.20 -14.69 -3.45
N LEU A 400 -8.39 -14.20 -3.13
CA LEU A 400 -8.98 -14.27 -1.81
C LEU A 400 -10.16 -15.27 -1.79
N PRO A 401 -10.26 -16.16 -0.80
CA PRO A 401 -11.37 -17.11 -0.70
C PRO A 401 -12.67 -16.42 -0.27
N ALA A 402 -13.80 -17.09 -0.48
CA ALA A 402 -15.05 -16.71 0.17
C ALA A 402 -14.88 -16.75 1.70
N GLY A 403 -15.48 -15.80 2.39
CA GLY A 403 -15.36 -15.65 3.84
C GLY A 403 -14.10 -14.89 4.32
N GLU A 404 -13.20 -14.48 3.41
CA GLU A 404 -12.06 -13.64 3.78
C GLU A 404 -12.54 -12.31 4.39
N THR A 405 -11.95 -11.94 5.52
CA THR A 405 -12.24 -10.66 6.21
C THR A 405 -11.43 -9.56 5.57
N ILE A 406 -12.11 -8.53 5.06
CA ILE A 406 -11.48 -7.41 4.36
C ILE A 406 -11.54 -6.09 5.14
N ALA A 407 -12.42 -6.01 6.12
CA ALA A 407 -12.52 -4.86 7.02
C ALA A 407 -13.17 -5.29 8.33
N TYR A 408 -12.86 -4.58 9.41
CA TYR A 408 -13.43 -4.85 10.73
C TYR A 408 -13.34 -3.61 11.62
N ASP A 409 -14.25 -3.51 12.58
CA ASP A 409 -14.24 -2.49 13.61
C ASP A 409 -14.71 -3.06 14.94
N GLN A 410 -14.25 -2.47 16.03
CA GLN A 410 -14.73 -2.73 17.39
C GLN A 410 -15.25 -1.45 18.01
N MET A 411 -16.44 -1.50 18.60
CA MET A 411 -17.10 -0.37 19.27
C MET A 411 -17.44 -0.73 20.71
N SER A 412 -17.15 0.18 21.65
CA SER A 412 -17.54 0.02 23.03
C SER A 412 -18.99 0.46 23.25
N ILE A 413 -19.82 -0.44 23.77
CA ILE A 413 -21.16 -0.14 24.27
C ILE A 413 -21.10 0.21 25.77
N ARG A 414 -20.20 -0.45 26.48
CA ARG A 414 -19.91 -0.21 27.91
C ARG A 414 -18.41 -0.40 28.14
N ASP A 415 -17.75 0.66 28.57
CA ASP A 415 -16.32 0.63 28.85
C ASP A 415 -16.03 -0.10 30.17
N TYR A 416 -14.95 -0.87 30.18
CA TYR A 416 -14.42 -1.44 31.42
C TYR A 416 -13.97 -0.33 32.35
N LYS A 417 -14.48 -0.38 33.60
CA LYS A 417 -14.04 0.50 34.68
C LYS A 417 -13.16 -0.30 35.63
N ALA A 418 -11.90 0.05 35.67
CA ALA A 418 -10.97 -0.52 36.64
C ALA A 418 -11.45 -0.25 38.07
N PRO A 419 -11.38 -1.25 38.96
CA PRO A 419 -11.72 -1.01 40.38
C PRO A 419 -10.73 -0.01 40.98
N GLU A 420 -11.25 0.94 41.75
CA GLU A 420 -10.40 1.83 42.53
C GLU A 420 -9.62 1.00 43.56
N LEU A 421 -8.30 1.08 43.49
CA LEU A 421 -7.43 0.51 44.51
C LEU A 421 -7.57 1.36 45.80
N LYS A 422 -8.31 0.89 46.74
CA LYS A 422 -8.29 1.45 48.10
C LYS A 422 -7.04 0.93 48.81
N LEU A 423 -6.01 1.79 48.87
CA LEU A 423 -4.87 1.51 49.74
C LEU A 423 -5.36 1.60 51.20
N GLU A 424 -5.50 0.46 51.85
CA GLU A 424 -5.60 0.46 53.31
C GLU A 424 -4.26 0.95 53.89
N ASN A 425 -4.28 2.11 54.55
CA ASN A 425 -3.15 2.56 55.35
C ASN A 425 -2.93 1.57 56.50
N LYS A 426 -2.18 0.50 56.27
CA LYS A 426 -1.60 -0.25 57.37
C LYS A 426 -0.55 0.65 57.99
N GLN A 427 -0.84 1.19 59.18
CA GLN A 427 0.15 1.82 60.03
C GLN A 427 1.34 0.86 60.13
N SER A 428 2.52 1.29 59.71
CA SER A 428 3.76 0.58 59.96
C SER A 428 3.91 0.49 61.50
N SER A 429 3.75 -0.71 62.06
CA SER A 429 4.24 -0.99 63.38
C SER A 429 5.77 -0.81 63.31
N ASN A 430 6.27 0.20 64.00
CA ASN A 430 7.71 0.37 64.24
C ASN A 430 8.28 -0.91 64.83
N ILE A 431 9.25 -1.52 64.11
CA ILE A 431 10.21 -2.46 64.67
C ILE A 431 11.47 -1.67 65.08
#